data_f980469a88adbcf68fcb70b9ad386b5e
#
_entry.id   f980469a88adbcf68fcb70b9ad386b5e
#
_cell.length_a   1.000
_cell.length_b   1.000
_cell.length_c   1.000
_cell.angle_alpha   90.00
_cell.angle_beta   90.00
_cell.angle_gamma   90.00
#
_symmetry.space_group_name_H-M   'P 1'
#
loop_
_entity.id
_entity.type
_entity.pdbx_description
1 polymer ?
#
loop_
_entity_poly.entity_id
_entity_poly.type
_entity_poly.pdbx_seq_one_letter_code
_entity_poly.pdbx_strand_id
1 'polypeptide(L)'
;MKIMFVSDIHGSNEKLDIIKDIYFEEKPDRIIFLGDLFYGYDSSYITEKYRNFNNAFFIQGNCDREIDAEESFLGFMKYFYFEAFGKVIFCTHGHIYNKYFPPEVDFDVFVSGHTHIGMIEKERGKYYLNPGSTTIPRGGSRASYMIIDEKGIYLKDLERNIIEKSNW
;
A
#
# COMPACT_ATOMS: atom_id res chain seq x y z
N MET A 1 3.79 3.81 17.21
CA MET A 1 3.51 4.25 15.81
C MET A 1 2.75 3.14 15.09
N LYS A 2 1.77 3.51 14.22
CA LYS A 2 1.00 2.57 13.40
C LYS A 2 1.01 3.05 11.95
N ILE A 3 1.31 2.17 11.00
CA ILE A 3 1.36 2.49 9.57
C ILE A 3 0.39 1.58 8.84
N MET A 4 -0.44 2.17 7.98
CA MET A 4 -1.38 1.46 7.12
C MET A 4 -0.87 1.46 5.68
N PHE A 5 -0.94 0.32 5.02
CA PHE A 5 -0.61 0.16 3.60
C PHE A 5 -1.82 -0.32 2.83
N VAL A 6 -2.05 0.32 1.69
CA VAL A 6 -3.15 0.03 0.78
C VAL A 6 -2.61 0.04 -0.65
N SER A 7 -3.11 -0.82 -1.53
CA SER A 7 -2.65 -0.91 -2.91
C SER A 7 -3.78 -1.31 -3.86
N ASP A 8 -3.55 -1.03 -5.14
CA ASP A 8 -4.33 -1.58 -6.25
C ASP A 8 -5.84 -1.33 -6.11
N ILE A 9 -6.22 -0.05 -5.94
CA ILE A 9 -7.60 0.43 -5.78
C ILE A 9 -8.31 0.51 -7.14
N HIS A 10 -7.54 0.77 -8.23
CA HIS A 10 -8.05 0.82 -9.59
C HIS A 10 -9.31 1.66 -9.77
N GLY A 11 -9.32 2.87 -9.21
CA GLY A 11 -10.42 3.84 -9.38
C GLY A 11 -11.74 3.48 -8.70
N SER A 12 -11.77 2.46 -7.84
CA SER A 12 -12.99 2.05 -7.15
C SER A 12 -13.36 3.03 -6.04
N ASN A 13 -14.37 3.87 -6.29
CA ASN A 13 -14.93 4.80 -5.30
C ASN A 13 -15.49 4.07 -4.07
N GLU A 14 -16.18 2.95 -4.28
CA GLU A 14 -16.74 2.12 -3.21
C GLU A 14 -15.65 1.61 -2.27
N LYS A 15 -14.58 1.05 -2.84
CA LYS A 15 -13.48 0.51 -2.03
C LYS A 15 -12.70 1.60 -1.32
N LEU A 16 -12.54 2.76 -1.95
CA LEU A 16 -11.89 3.90 -1.30
C LEU A 16 -12.72 4.43 -0.13
N ASP A 17 -14.04 4.44 -0.21
CA ASP A 17 -14.91 4.79 0.92
C ASP A 17 -14.77 3.78 2.07
N ILE A 18 -14.71 2.48 1.80
CA ILE A 18 -14.45 1.44 2.81
C ILE A 18 -13.07 1.65 3.45
N ILE A 19 -12.03 1.93 2.66
CA ILE A 19 -10.69 2.22 3.16
C ILE A 19 -10.67 3.47 4.04
N LYS A 20 -11.46 4.48 3.70
CA LYS A 20 -11.61 5.69 4.52
C LYS A 20 -12.22 5.37 5.89
N ASP A 21 -13.26 4.54 5.94
CA ASP A 21 -13.87 4.09 7.20
C ASP A 21 -12.86 3.30 8.05
N ILE A 22 -12.13 2.36 7.43
CA ILE A 22 -11.05 1.60 8.08
C ILE A 22 -9.97 2.54 8.63
N TYR A 23 -9.56 3.54 7.85
CA TYR A 23 -8.55 4.51 8.27
C TYR A 23 -8.98 5.28 9.54
N PHE A 24 -10.24 5.71 9.62
CA PHE A 24 -10.74 6.40 10.81
C PHE A 24 -10.91 5.48 12.03
N GLU A 25 -11.16 4.20 11.82
CA GLU A 25 -11.22 3.19 12.89
C GLU A 25 -9.82 2.79 13.38
N GLU A 26 -8.90 2.48 12.45
CA GLU A 26 -7.53 2.06 12.76
C GLU A 26 -6.67 3.20 13.32
N LYS A 27 -6.96 4.44 12.94
CA LYS A 27 -6.21 5.65 13.33
C LYS A 27 -4.71 5.49 13.14
N PRO A 28 -4.24 5.19 11.92
CA PRO A 28 -2.81 5.08 11.67
C PRO A 28 -2.14 6.44 11.75
N ASP A 29 -0.89 6.48 12.19
CA ASP A 29 -0.06 7.69 12.16
C ASP A 29 0.32 8.09 10.72
N ARG A 30 0.37 7.10 9.81
CA ARG A 30 0.63 7.27 8.37
C ARG A 30 -0.18 6.27 7.56
N ILE A 31 -0.61 6.70 6.38
CA ILE A 31 -1.15 5.80 5.36
C ILE A 31 -0.31 5.89 4.09
N ILE A 32 0.02 4.75 3.51
CA ILE A 32 0.84 4.65 2.31
C ILE A 32 0.05 3.91 1.24
N PHE A 33 -0.24 4.62 0.16
CA PHE A 33 -0.86 4.07 -1.03
C PHE A 33 0.23 3.61 -1.99
N LEU A 34 0.27 2.32 -2.28
CA LEU A 34 1.35 1.68 -3.04
C LEU A 34 1.14 1.64 -4.55
N GLY A 35 0.25 2.48 -5.08
CA GLY A 35 0.04 2.63 -6.51
C GLY A 35 -1.17 1.91 -7.07
N ASP A 36 -1.38 2.08 -8.37
CA ASP A 36 -2.57 1.67 -9.12
C ASP A 36 -3.84 2.22 -8.47
N LEU A 37 -3.85 3.55 -8.27
CA LEU A 37 -4.93 4.26 -7.58
C LEU A 37 -6.05 4.65 -8.52
N PHE A 38 -5.70 4.98 -9.76
CA PHE A 38 -6.61 5.46 -10.79
C PHE A 38 -6.96 4.35 -11.79
N TYR A 39 -8.07 4.55 -12.51
CA TYR A 39 -8.45 3.72 -13.62
C TYR A 39 -9.30 4.53 -14.61
N GLY A 40 -8.84 4.61 -15.88
CA GLY A 40 -9.56 5.33 -16.94
C GLY A 40 -9.14 6.78 -17.11
N TYR A 41 -9.98 7.58 -17.77
CA TYR A 41 -9.63 8.91 -18.27
C TYR A 41 -10.01 10.06 -17.33
N ASP A 42 -10.83 9.83 -16.31
CA ASP A 42 -11.25 10.87 -15.35
C ASP A 42 -10.86 10.48 -13.93
N SER A 43 -9.75 11.02 -13.48
CA SER A 43 -9.23 10.83 -12.11
C SER A 43 -9.69 11.94 -11.15
N SER A 44 -10.29 13.03 -11.66
CA SER A 44 -10.56 14.23 -10.87
C SER A 44 -11.46 13.96 -9.66
N TYR A 45 -12.52 13.19 -9.85
CA TYR A 45 -13.49 12.90 -8.79
C TYR A 45 -12.88 12.05 -7.66
N ILE A 46 -12.09 11.05 -7.99
CA ILE A 46 -11.48 10.18 -6.99
C ILE A 46 -10.31 10.87 -6.28
N THR A 47 -9.63 11.80 -6.94
CA THR A 47 -8.52 12.58 -6.37
C THR A 47 -8.93 13.32 -5.10
N GLU A 48 -10.10 13.96 -5.09
CA GLU A 48 -10.62 14.66 -3.91
C GLU A 48 -10.79 13.74 -2.71
N LYS A 49 -11.13 12.47 -2.93
CA LYS A 49 -11.26 11.50 -1.84
C LYS A 49 -9.91 11.19 -1.19
N TYR A 50 -8.82 11.13 -1.96
CA TYR A 50 -7.48 10.88 -1.42
C TYR A 50 -7.00 12.02 -0.52
N ARG A 51 -7.42 13.26 -0.75
CA ARG A 51 -7.09 14.43 0.09
C ARG A 51 -7.69 14.37 1.50
N ASN A 52 -8.63 13.48 1.76
CA ASN A 52 -9.20 13.28 3.09
C ASN A 52 -8.31 12.44 4.03
N PHE A 53 -7.22 11.87 3.53
CA PHE A 53 -6.29 11.10 4.35
C PHE A 53 -5.15 12.00 4.83
N ASN A 54 -5.04 12.20 6.13
CA ASN A 54 -3.92 12.93 6.73
C ASN A 54 -2.66 12.04 6.74
N ASN A 55 -1.49 12.66 6.59
CA ASN A 55 -0.20 11.95 6.54
C ASN A 55 -0.18 10.81 5.51
N ALA A 56 -0.80 11.04 4.35
CA ALA A 56 -0.84 10.11 3.23
C ALA A 56 0.39 10.28 2.33
N PHE A 57 0.93 9.14 1.89
CA PHE A 57 2.02 9.06 0.92
C PHE A 57 1.56 8.25 -0.28
N PHE A 58 1.92 8.69 -1.48
CA PHE A 58 1.43 8.09 -2.72
C PHE A 58 2.58 7.60 -3.58
N ILE A 59 2.56 6.33 -3.94
CA ILE A 59 3.46 5.72 -4.91
C ILE A 59 2.72 5.58 -6.22
N GLN A 60 3.39 5.88 -7.33
CA GLN A 60 2.86 5.70 -8.67
C GLN A 60 2.91 4.23 -9.07
N GLY A 61 1.77 3.67 -9.45
CA GLY A 61 1.66 2.35 -10.06
C GLY A 61 1.81 2.41 -11.58
N ASN A 62 1.85 1.25 -12.22
CA ASN A 62 1.95 1.18 -13.68
C ASN A 62 0.63 1.55 -14.40
N CYS A 63 -0.50 1.51 -13.70
CA CYS A 63 -1.79 1.95 -14.24
C CYS A 63 -2.05 3.45 -13.97
N ASP A 64 -1.27 4.10 -13.11
CA ASP A 64 -1.38 5.54 -12.84
C ASP A 64 -0.61 6.30 -13.92
N ARG A 65 -1.32 6.92 -14.87
CA ARG A 65 -0.67 7.71 -15.93
C ARG A 65 0.06 8.91 -15.33
N GLU A 66 1.17 9.32 -15.93
CA GLU A 66 1.94 10.48 -15.46
C GLU A 66 1.07 11.74 -15.37
N ILE A 67 0.20 11.99 -16.35
CA ILE A 67 -0.71 13.13 -16.35
C ILE A 67 -1.69 13.10 -15.17
N ASP A 68 -2.23 11.94 -14.80
CA ASP A 68 -3.14 11.83 -13.65
C ASP A 68 -2.40 12.11 -12.34
N ALA A 69 -1.16 11.62 -12.24
CA ALA A 69 -0.30 11.86 -11.08
C ALA A 69 0.04 13.35 -10.93
N GLU A 70 0.36 14.04 -12.03
CA GLU A 70 0.67 15.48 -12.04
C GLU A 70 -0.59 16.32 -11.73
N GLU A 71 -1.71 16.09 -12.42
CA GLU A 71 -2.95 16.83 -12.25
C GLU A 71 -3.59 16.61 -10.88
N SER A 72 -3.35 15.48 -10.23
CA SER A 72 -3.90 15.19 -8.90
C SER A 72 -3.27 16.04 -7.80
N PHE A 73 -2.03 16.54 -7.98
CA PHE A 73 -1.24 17.24 -6.95
C PHE A 73 -1.07 16.44 -5.65
N LEU A 74 -1.14 15.10 -5.70
CA LEU A 74 -0.97 14.23 -4.54
C LEU A 74 0.51 13.96 -4.19
N GLY A 75 1.45 14.38 -5.04
CA GLY A 75 2.88 14.22 -4.80
C GLY A 75 3.35 12.78 -4.95
N PHE A 76 3.04 12.16 -6.08
CA PHE A 76 3.44 10.79 -6.37
C PHE A 76 4.96 10.60 -6.41
N MET A 77 5.41 9.48 -5.83
CA MET A 77 6.79 9.01 -5.86
C MET A 77 6.85 7.64 -6.55
N LYS A 78 7.98 7.32 -7.20
CA LYS A 78 8.20 5.96 -7.75
C LYS A 78 8.53 4.95 -6.66
N TYR A 79 9.22 5.39 -5.63
CA TYR A 79 9.53 4.67 -4.40
C TYR A 79 9.98 5.68 -3.33
N PHE A 80 9.98 5.25 -2.09
CA PHE A 80 10.66 5.92 -0.99
C PHE A 80 11.01 4.91 0.11
N TYR A 81 11.89 5.31 1.02
CA TYR A 81 12.23 4.51 2.18
C TYR A 81 12.35 5.40 3.42
N PHE A 82 12.15 4.79 4.58
CA PHE A 82 12.19 5.48 5.86
C PHE A 82 12.48 4.48 6.98
N GLU A 83 12.92 5.01 8.13
CA GLU A 83 13.12 4.20 9.33
C GLU A 83 11.88 4.19 10.22
N ALA A 84 11.47 3.00 10.66
CA ALA A 84 10.43 2.78 11.65
C ALA A 84 10.66 1.43 12.35
N PHE A 85 10.32 1.35 13.63
CA PHE A 85 10.45 0.12 14.42
C PHE A 85 11.89 -0.44 14.46
N GLY A 86 12.91 0.42 14.33
CA GLY A 86 14.32 0.03 14.22
C GLY A 86 14.66 -0.70 12.91
N LYS A 87 13.89 -0.49 11.86
CA LYS A 87 14.02 -1.13 10.54
C LYS A 87 13.94 -0.11 9.43
N VAL A 88 14.69 -0.34 8.36
CA VAL A 88 14.57 0.39 7.09
C VAL A 88 13.45 -0.25 6.27
N ILE A 89 12.39 0.51 6.02
CA ILE A 89 11.23 0.09 5.23
C ILE A 89 11.32 0.73 3.85
N PHE A 90 11.41 -0.08 2.81
CA PHE A 90 11.40 0.34 1.41
C PHE A 90 10.02 0.10 0.81
N CYS A 91 9.43 1.14 0.23
CA CYS A 91 8.09 1.13 -0.36
C CYS A 91 8.15 1.43 -1.86
N THR A 92 7.47 0.62 -2.65
CA THR A 92 7.34 0.77 -4.11
C THR A 92 6.01 0.16 -4.57
N HIS A 93 5.62 0.40 -5.84
CA HIS A 93 4.46 -0.35 -6.37
C HIS A 93 4.79 -1.82 -6.64
N GLY A 94 5.96 -2.14 -7.16
CA GLY A 94 6.37 -3.51 -7.45
C GLY A 94 6.68 -3.79 -8.92
N HIS A 95 6.34 -2.89 -9.84
CA HIS A 95 6.60 -3.05 -11.28
C HIS A 95 8.03 -2.65 -11.68
N ILE A 96 8.69 -1.75 -10.92
CA ILE A 96 10.09 -1.35 -11.15
C ILE A 96 11.02 -2.19 -10.27
N TYR A 97 10.78 -2.15 -8.96
CA TYR A 97 11.52 -2.95 -7.98
C TYR A 97 10.60 -4.03 -7.42
N ASN A 98 11.12 -5.23 -7.24
CA ASN A 98 10.40 -6.35 -6.64
C ASN A 98 11.38 -7.30 -5.93
N LYS A 99 10.91 -8.38 -5.35
CA LYS A 99 11.74 -9.35 -4.62
C LYS A 99 12.90 -9.92 -5.47
N TYR A 100 12.71 -10.07 -6.78
CA TYR A 100 13.70 -10.64 -7.71
C TYR A 100 14.62 -9.58 -8.33
N PHE A 101 14.17 -8.33 -8.35
CA PHE A 101 14.92 -7.16 -8.82
C PHE A 101 14.85 -6.08 -7.73
N PRO A 102 15.56 -6.30 -6.58
CA PRO A 102 15.51 -5.37 -5.46
C PRO A 102 16.24 -4.07 -5.79
N PRO A 103 15.94 -2.97 -5.05
CA PRO A 103 16.72 -1.74 -5.17
C PRO A 103 18.15 -1.94 -4.64
N GLU A 104 19.05 -1.04 -5.02
CA GLU A 104 20.42 -1.01 -4.48
C GLU A 104 20.50 -0.51 -3.02
N VAL A 105 19.41 0.06 -2.50
CA VAL A 105 19.31 0.52 -1.10
C VAL A 105 19.16 -0.69 -0.18
N ASP A 106 19.90 -0.71 0.92
CA ASP A 106 19.71 -1.73 1.94
C ASP A 106 18.40 -1.51 2.71
N PHE A 107 17.65 -2.58 2.96
CA PHE A 107 16.37 -2.55 3.63
C PHE A 107 16.17 -3.80 4.51
N ASP A 108 15.36 -3.66 5.55
CA ASP A 108 14.89 -4.78 6.37
C ASP A 108 13.50 -5.26 5.94
N VAL A 109 12.68 -4.33 5.46
CA VAL A 109 11.29 -4.57 5.05
C VAL A 109 11.06 -3.99 3.67
N PHE A 110 10.63 -4.81 2.74
CA PHE A 110 10.21 -4.43 1.40
C PHE A 110 8.70 -4.52 1.29
N VAL A 111 8.04 -3.42 0.98
CA VAL A 111 6.57 -3.36 0.84
C VAL A 111 6.19 -2.99 -0.58
N SER A 112 5.38 -3.82 -1.22
CA SER A 112 4.91 -3.55 -2.59
C SER A 112 3.47 -4.02 -2.81
N GLY A 113 2.82 -3.49 -3.86
CA GLY A 113 1.54 -3.93 -4.40
C GLY A 113 1.70 -4.78 -5.67
N HIS A 114 1.02 -4.37 -6.76
CA HIS A 114 1.15 -4.84 -8.14
C HIS A 114 0.70 -6.28 -8.42
N THR A 115 1.06 -7.23 -7.59
CA THR A 115 0.69 -8.63 -7.79
C THR A 115 -0.77 -8.92 -7.43
N HIS A 116 -1.41 -8.05 -6.65
CA HIS A 116 -2.74 -8.17 -6.06
C HIS A 116 -2.88 -9.37 -5.10
N ILE A 117 -1.77 -9.93 -4.62
CA ILE A 117 -1.75 -11.07 -3.72
C ILE A 117 -1.24 -10.61 -2.36
N GLY A 118 -2.10 -10.67 -1.34
CA GLY A 118 -1.73 -10.35 0.03
C GLY A 118 -0.66 -11.34 0.54
N MET A 119 0.42 -10.82 1.15
CA MET A 119 1.56 -11.65 1.54
C MET A 119 2.34 -11.06 2.72
N ILE A 120 2.73 -11.92 3.64
CA ILE A 120 3.77 -11.68 4.65
C ILE A 120 4.81 -12.78 4.50
N GLU A 121 5.96 -12.47 3.95
CA GLU A 121 7.03 -13.45 3.76
C GLU A 121 8.31 -12.97 4.44
N LYS A 122 9.01 -13.87 5.13
CA LYS A 122 10.34 -13.61 5.70
C LYS A 122 11.37 -14.51 5.04
N GLU A 123 12.35 -13.90 4.40
CA GLU A 123 13.45 -14.63 3.76
C GLU A 123 14.79 -13.98 4.10
N ARG A 124 15.76 -14.79 4.56
CA ARG A 124 17.12 -14.35 4.89
C ARG A 124 17.18 -13.14 5.82
N GLY A 125 16.24 -13.09 6.78
CA GLY A 125 16.14 -12.00 7.76
C GLY A 125 15.42 -10.74 7.29
N LYS A 126 15.05 -10.65 6.01
CA LYS A 126 14.27 -9.53 5.43
C LYS A 126 12.79 -9.91 5.29
N TYR A 127 11.91 -8.93 5.44
CA TYR A 127 10.49 -9.09 5.20
C TYR A 127 10.12 -8.59 3.80
N TYR A 128 9.29 -9.37 3.10
CA TYR A 128 8.67 -9.01 1.83
C TYR A 128 7.16 -9.02 2.04
N LEU A 129 6.55 -7.85 1.89
CA LEU A 129 5.17 -7.59 2.26
C LEU A 129 4.36 -7.09 1.07
N ASN A 130 3.11 -7.52 1.00
CA ASN A 130 2.15 -6.99 0.05
C ASN A 130 0.78 -6.89 0.73
N PRO A 131 0.13 -5.71 0.74
CA PRO A 131 -1.20 -5.57 1.32
C PRO A 131 -2.30 -6.25 0.50
N GLY A 132 -1.97 -6.77 -0.70
CA GLY A 132 -2.96 -7.25 -1.65
C GLY A 132 -3.65 -6.10 -2.41
N SER A 133 -4.71 -6.42 -3.16
CA SER A 133 -5.57 -5.43 -3.79
C SER A 133 -6.85 -5.26 -2.99
N THR A 134 -7.31 -4.02 -2.86
CA THR A 134 -8.61 -3.72 -2.26
C THR A 134 -9.79 -4.02 -3.19
N THR A 135 -9.54 -4.09 -4.50
CA THR A 135 -10.59 -4.15 -5.53
C THR A 135 -10.54 -5.43 -6.36
N ILE A 136 -9.35 -5.86 -6.77
CA ILE A 136 -9.15 -6.97 -7.72
C ILE A 136 -8.15 -7.98 -7.13
N PRO A 137 -8.46 -8.66 -6.01
CA PRO A 137 -7.54 -9.65 -5.43
C PRO A 137 -7.30 -10.80 -6.40
N ARG A 138 -6.08 -11.35 -6.39
CA ARG A 138 -5.64 -12.46 -7.24
C ARG A 138 -5.11 -13.63 -6.40
N GLY A 139 -4.85 -14.75 -7.05
CA GLY A 139 -4.23 -15.92 -6.41
C GLY A 139 -5.03 -16.51 -5.25
N GLY A 140 -6.35 -16.33 -5.22
CA GLY A 140 -7.21 -16.78 -4.13
C GLY A 140 -7.15 -15.91 -2.87
N SER A 141 -6.41 -14.76 -2.91
CA SER A 141 -6.39 -13.82 -1.78
C SER A 141 -7.72 -13.06 -1.67
N ARG A 142 -7.97 -12.49 -0.49
CA ARG A 142 -9.12 -11.60 -0.24
C ARG A 142 -8.74 -10.16 -0.54
N ALA A 143 -9.74 -9.30 -0.77
CA ALA A 143 -9.55 -7.86 -0.73
C ALA A 143 -9.03 -7.45 0.65
N SER A 144 -7.90 -6.73 0.69
CA SER A 144 -7.12 -6.57 1.92
C SER A 144 -6.36 -5.25 2.01
N TYR A 145 -5.88 -4.98 3.20
CA TYR A 145 -4.94 -3.92 3.56
C TYR A 145 -3.97 -4.46 4.62
N MET A 146 -2.93 -3.70 4.93
CA MET A 146 -1.94 -4.12 5.91
C MET A 146 -1.72 -3.04 6.96
N ILE A 147 -1.56 -3.47 8.20
CA ILE A 147 -1.14 -2.64 9.34
C ILE A 147 0.21 -3.13 9.82
N ILE A 148 1.11 -2.19 10.11
CA ILE A 148 2.37 -2.45 10.80
C ILE A 148 2.45 -1.56 12.06
N ASP A 149 2.80 -2.15 13.18
CA ASP A 149 3.04 -1.46 14.45
C ASP A 149 4.26 -2.03 15.21
N GLU A 150 4.49 -1.59 16.44
CA GLU A 150 5.58 -2.07 17.29
C GLU A 150 5.49 -3.57 17.61
N LYS A 151 4.31 -4.17 17.53
CA LYS A 151 4.09 -5.59 17.83
C LYS A 151 4.30 -6.49 16.62
N GLY A 152 4.12 -5.96 15.39
CA GLY A 152 4.31 -6.74 14.18
C GLY A 152 3.53 -6.26 12.96
N ILE A 153 3.26 -7.21 12.09
CA ILE A 153 2.66 -7.03 10.77
C ILE A 153 1.34 -7.78 10.73
N TYR A 154 0.29 -7.13 10.23
CA TYR A 154 -1.06 -7.67 10.17
C TYR A 154 -1.65 -7.44 8.77
N LEU A 155 -1.85 -8.51 8.01
CA LEU A 155 -2.66 -8.51 6.79
C LEU A 155 -4.12 -8.72 7.19
N LYS A 156 -5.01 -7.81 6.80
CA LYS A 156 -6.42 -7.80 7.21
C LYS A 156 -7.33 -7.69 5.99
N ASP A 157 -8.48 -8.36 6.02
CA ASP A 157 -9.52 -8.16 5.02
C ASP A 157 -10.28 -6.84 5.26
N LEU A 158 -11.12 -6.44 4.30
CA LEU A 158 -11.90 -5.20 4.42
C LEU A 158 -13.00 -5.27 5.51
N GLU A 159 -13.27 -6.44 6.07
CA GLU A 159 -14.12 -6.64 7.25
C GLU A 159 -13.34 -6.58 8.57
N ARG A 160 -12.04 -6.20 8.53
CA ARG A 160 -11.07 -6.05 9.64
C ARG A 160 -10.60 -7.37 10.26
N ASN A 161 -10.96 -8.51 9.69
CA ASN A 161 -10.45 -9.79 10.16
C ASN A 161 -8.98 -9.95 9.79
N ILE A 162 -8.19 -10.53 10.70
CA ILE A 162 -6.79 -10.86 10.41
C ILE A 162 -6.77 -12.09 9.49
N ILE A 163 -6.21 -11.91 8.29
CA ILE A 163 -5.93 -13.00 7.35
C ILE A 163 -4.62 -13.70 7.74
N GLU A 164 -3.59 -12.90 7.99
CA GLU A 164 -2.25 -13.35 8.34
C GLU A 164 -1.57 -12.34 9.28
N LYS A 165 -0.71 -12.82 10.15
CA LYS A 165 0.10 -11.96 11.02
C LYS A 165 1.50 -12.53 11.26
N SER A 166 2.46 -11.64 11.48
CA SER A 166 3.81 -11.98 11.93
C SER A 166 4.24 -11.00 13.02
N ASN A 167 4.89 -11.50 14.06
CA ASN A 167 5.64 -10.64 14.97
C ASN A 167 6.99 -10.29 14.32
N TRP A 168 7.64 -9.22 14.81
CA TRP A 168 8.97 -8.82 14.32
C TRP A 168 10.05 -9.86 14.53
#